data_43026e7362e22a6c449102c4f8dabc95
#
_entry.id   43026e7362e22a6c449102c4f8dabc95
#
_cell.length_a   1.000
_cell.length_b   1.000
_cell.length_c   1.000
_cell.angle_alpha   90.00
_cell.angle_beta   90.00
_cell.angle_gamma   90.00
#
_symmetry.space_group_name_H-M   'P 1'
#
loop_
_entity.id
_entity.type
_entity.pdbx_description
1 polymer ?
#
loop_
_entity_poly.entity_id
_entity_poly.type
_entity_poly.pdbx_seq_one_letter_code
_entity_poly.pdbx_strand_id
1 'polypeptide(L)'
;MNFLGISKSYTNKEWVGPSEQNLQQALAYSKSLSIPHLSALQLIKNKINEGDYLDYISPKIKNLIPSPKIFLDMEKGSLRLRRALEQKESVAIFADYDVDGTVSAALISLWLRNFSIEPTVYIPDRETEGFGPNIDAMNKLALNHSLIICVDCGTDSEEAIRGATERGVDVIVIDHHKSDTFSKSAYAIINPNRFDEKNIFPYLCAAGVVFIFLVEMNRIIPKSRSSEINLLSYLNLVSLATIADVVPLIGLNRAFVKQGLKIFQNRLCLKMFGTHFNLLQNFNEETIAFQ
;
A
#
# COMPACT_ATOMS: atom_id res chain seq x y z
N MET A 1 -10.36 -14.81 37.67
CA MET A 1 -11.21 -15.93 37.19
C MET A 1 -10.72 -16.31 35.79
N ASN A 2 -10.51 -17.60 35.57
CA ASN A 2 -10.10 -18.08 34.26
C ASN A 2 -11.25 -17.90 33.27
N PHE A 3 -10.96 -17.38 32.08
CA PHE A 3 -12.00 -17.19 31.06
C PHE A 3 -12.55 -18.55 30.62
N LEU A 4 -13.88 -18.68 30.62
CA LEU A 4 -14.61 -19.93 30.33
C LEU A 4 -14.25 -21.11 31.27
N GLY A 5 -13.69 -20.86 32.45
CA GLY A 5 -13.26 -21.90 33.37
C GLY A 5 -12.00 -22.66 32.97
N ILE A 6 -11.32 -22.25 31.91
CA ILE A 6 -10.13 -22.90 31.37
C ILE A 6 -8.89 -22.22 31.92
N SER A 7 -8.11 -22.94 32.74
CA SER A 7 -6.83 -22.43 33.27
C SER A 7 -5.69 -22.49 32.25
N LYS A 8 -5.70 -23.53 31.40
CA LYS A 8 -4.72 -23.69 30.31
C LYS A 8 -5.36 -24.43 29.14
N SER A 9 -5.05 -23.98 27.93
CA SER A 9 -5.42 -24.65 26.69
C SER A 9 -4.58 -25.88 26.43
N TYR A 10 -4.93 -26.69 25.44
CA TYR A 10 -4.15 -27.86 25.00
C TYR A 10 -2.68 -27.47 24.66
N THR A 11 -2.46 -26.26 24.14
CA THR A 11 -1.12 -25.72 23.85
C THR A 11 -0.48 -25.00 25.04
N ASN A 12 -0.96 -25.24 26.25
CA ASN A 12 -0.47 -24.65 27.51
C ASN A 12 -0.54 -23.11 27.58
N LYS A 13 -1.45 -22.49 26.83
CA LYS A 13 -1.70 -21.05 26.83
C LYS A 13 -2.88 -20.71 27.73
N GLU A 14 -2.78 -19.58 28.43
CA GLU A 14 -3.89 -19.02 29.19
C GLU A 14 -4.87 -18.29 28.27
N TRP A 15 -6.16 -18.49 28.49
CA TRP A 15 -7.23 -17.77 27.81
C TRP A 15 -7.63 -16.55 28.61
N VAL A 16 -7.39 -15.38 28.04
CA VAL A 16 -7.73 -14.10 28.65
C VAL A 16 -9.00 -13.55 27.99
N GLY A 17 -10.03 -13.36 28.79
CA GLY A 17 -11.28 -12.73 28.37
C GLY A 17 -11.21 -11.20 28.35
N PRO A 18 -12.26 -10.54 27.86
CA PRO A 18 -12.36 -9.09 27.93
C PRO A 18 -12.40 -8.62 29.40
N SER A 19 -11.80 -7.45 29.67
CA SER A 19 -11.87 -6.83 30.99
C SER A 19 -13.30 -6.38 31.30
N GLU A 20 -13.62 -6.19 32.60
CA GLU A 20 -14.89 -5.65 33.03
C GLU A 20 -15.21 -4.29 32.39
N GLN A 21 -14.21 -3.43 32.27
CA GLN A 21 -14.32 -2.15 31.58
C GLN A 21 -14.71 -2.32 30.10
N ASN A 22 -14.08 -3.28 29.38
CA ASN A 22 -14.43 -3.56 27.99
C ASN A 22 -15.84 -4.11 27.84
N LEU A 23 -16.30 -4.93 28.79
CA LEU A 23 -17.68 -5.45 28.82
C LEU A 23 -18.71 -4.33 29.00
N GLN A 24 -18.47 -3.42 29.95
CA GLN A 24 -19.34 -2.27 30.17
C GLN A 24 -19.39 -1.32 28.98
N GLN A 25 -18.24 -1.04 28.39
CA GLN A 25 -18.16 -0.23 27.18
C GLN A 25 -18.86 -0.90 25.99
N ALA A 26 -18.73 -2.23 25.84
CA ALA A 26 -19.41 -2.99 24.80
C ALA A 26 -20.94 -2.94 24.97
N LEU A 27 -21.44 -2.98 26.21
CA LEU A 27 -22.86 -2.81 26.48
C LEU A 27 -23.38 -1.42 26.09
N ALA A 28 -22.56 -0.37 26.34
CA ALA A 28 -22.90 0.99 25.92
C ALA A 28 -22.96 1.10 24.39
N TYR A 29 -21.91 0.62 23.69
CA TYR A 29 -21.87 0.61 22.21
C TYR A 29 -22.98 -0.23 21.57
N SER A 30 -23.29 -1.40 22.17
CA SER A 30 -24.39 -2.25 21.71
C SER A 30 -25.73 -1.51 21.72
N LYS A 31 -25.98 -0.72 22.76
CA LYS A 31 -27.20 0.07 22.90
C LYS A 31 -27.22 1.28 21.95
N SER A 32 -26.16 2.09 21.95
CA SER A 32 -26.11 3.33 21.16
C SER A 32 -26.08 3.06 19.65
N LEU A 33 -25.35 2.04 19.21
CA LEU A 33 -25.21 1.67 17.78
C LEU A 33 -26.26 0.66 17.32
N SER A 34 -27.12 0.14 18.23
CA SER A 34 -28.10 -0.91 17.92
C SER A 34 -27.48 -2.14 17.25
N ILE A 35 -26.34 -2.62 17.78
CA ILE A 35 -25.57 -3.76 17.26
C ILE A 35 -25.49 -4.88 18.30
N PRO A 36 -25.25 -6.15 17.88
CA PRO A 36 -25.01 -7.24 18.82
C PRO A 36 -23.82 -6.96 19.76
N HIS A 37 -23.95 -7.39 21.03
CA HIS A 37 -22.90 -7.17 22.04
C HIS A 37 -21.54 -7.72 21.62
N LEU A 38 -21.49 -8.88 20.94
CA LEU A 38 -20.25 -9.47 20.43
C LEU A 38 -19.58 -8.57 19.36
N SER A 39 -20.39 -7.95 18.51
CA SER A 39 -19.89 -6.98 17.51
C SER A 39 -19.32 -5.73 18.20
N ALA A 40 -19.98 -5.24 19.25
CA ALA A 40 -19.48 -4.13 20.05
C ALA A 40 -18.14 -4.47 20.73
N LEU A 41 -18.01 -5.67 21.29
CA LEU A 41 -16.73 -6.17 21.85
C LEU A 41 -15.62 -6.19 20.79
N GLN A 42 -15.94 -6.59 19.57
CA GLN A 42 -14.97 -6.61 18.47
C GLN A 42 -14.52 -5.19 18.08
N LEU A 43 -15.41 -4.21 18.08
CA LEU A 43 -15.04 -2.80 17.86
C LEU A 43 -14.05 -2.32 18.93
N ILE A 44 -14.32 -2.60 20.20
CA ILE A 44 -13.44 -2.21 21.31
C ILE A 44 -12.07 -2.89 21.19
N LYS A 45 -12.06 -4.20 20.90
CA LYS A 45 -10.82 -4.96 20.68
C LYS A 45 -9.96 -4.33 19.58
N ASN A 46 -10.60 -3.86 18.52
CA ASN A 46 -9.94 -3.20 17.39
C ASN A 46 -9.71 -1.68 17.63
N LYS A 47 -9.97 -1.19 18.83
CA LYS A 47 -9.81 0.23 19.20
C LYS A 47 -10.60 1.20 18.31
N ILE A 48 -11.76 0.77 17.83
CA ILE A 48 -12.66 1.60 17.02
C ILE A 48 -13.55 2.40 17.96
N ASN A 49 -13.50 3.73 17.86
CA ASN A 49 -14.37 4.60 18.62
C ASN A 49 -15.81 4.54 18.08
N GLU A 50 -16.78 4.90 18.92
CA GLU A 50 -18.20 4.92 18.54
C GLU A 50 -18.45 5.81 17.31
N GLY A 51 -17.81 6.98 17.25
CA GLY A 51 -17.93 7.91 16.14
C GLY A 51 -17.37 7.38 14.81
N ASP A 52 -16.42 6.45 14.86
CA ASP A 52 -15.77 5.86 13.69
C ASP A 52 -16.48 4.60 13.18
N TYR A 53 -17.55 4.17 13.85
CA TYR A 53 -18.24 2.91 13.54
C TYR A 53 -18.71 2.83 12.09
N LEU A 54 -19.36 3.88 11.57
CA LEU A 54 -19.88 3.89 10.20
C LEU A 54 -18.75 3.79 9.16
N ASP A 55 -17.66 4.49 9.38
CA ASP A 55 -16.49 4.40 8.51
C ASP A 55 -15.77 3.05 8.62
N TYR A 56 -15.84 2.38 9.78
CA TYR A 56 -15.31 1.04 9.96
C TYR A 56 -16.14 -0.02 9.23
N ILE A 57 -17.48 0.00 9.33
CA ILE A 57 -18.35 -1.00 8.66
C ILE A 57 -18.60 -0.72 7.19
N SER A 58 -18.58 0.53 6.77
CA SER A 58 -18.81 0.95 5.39
C SER A 58 -17.83 2.02 4.93
N PRO A 59 -16.51 1.71 4.94
CA PRO A 59 -15.48 2.69 4.64
C PRO A 59 -15.58 3.17 3.19
N LYS A 60 -15.53 4.50 3.03
CA LYS A 60 -15.53 5.16 1.73
C LYS A 60 -14.18 5.82 1.49
N ILE A 61 -13.47 5.44 0.43
CA ILE A 61 -12.17 6.06 0.08
C ILE A 61 -12.28 7.58 0.04
N LYS A 62 -13.35 8.11 -0.53
CA LYS A 62 -13.58 9.56 -0.62
C LYS A 62 -13.48 10.28 0.74
N ASN A 63 -13.89 9.63 1.82
CA ASN A 63 -13.88 10.23 3.16
C ASN A 63 -12.55 10.01 3.89
N LEU A 64 -11.82 8.96 3.53
CA LEU A 64 -10.65 8.48 4.28
C LEU A 64 -9.32 8.80 3.59
N ILE A 65 -9.34 9.07 2.27
CA ILE A 65 -8.12 9.40 1.55
C ILE A 65 -7.62 10.79 1.97
N PRO A 66 -6.35 10.91 2.40
CA PRO A 66 -5.81 12.19 2.81
C PRO A 66 -5.54 13.09 1.60
N SER A 67 -5.26 14.37 1.87
CA SER A 67 -4.56 15.18 0.88
C SER A 67 -3.17 14.57 0.64
N PRO A 68 -2.78 14.21 -0.59
CA PRO A 68 -1.47 13.59 -0.84
C PRO A 68 -0.29 14.43 -0.32
N LYS A 69 -0.44 15.75 -0.29
CA LYS A 69 0.58 16.71 0.17
C LYS A 69 0.95 16.60 1.66
N ILE A 70 0.26 15.74 2.43
CA ILE A 70 0.65 15.50 3.82
C ILE A 70 1.93 14.68 3.94
N PHE A 71 2.26 13.88 2.92
CA PHE A 71 3.50 13.09 2.89
C PHE A 71 4.67 13.97 2.46
N LEU A 72 5.78 13.86 3.16
CA LEU A 72 7.03 14.50 2.76
C LEU A 72 7.41 14.07 1.33
N ASP A 73 8.06 14.96 0.62
CA ASP A 73 8.52 14.79 -0.77
C ASP A 73 7.43 14.43 -1.82
N MET A 74 6.16 14.31 -1.43
CA MET A 74 5.06 14.01 -2.38
C MET A 74 5.02 15.01 -3.54
N GLU A 75 5.05 16.31 -3.24
CA GLU A 75 5.04 17.35 -4.27
C GLU A 75 6.31 17.31 -5.12
N LYS A 76 7.48 17.13 -4.48
CA LYS A 76 8.76 17.05 -5.16
C LYS A 76 8.82 15.88 -6.14
N GLY A 77 8.43 14.68 -5.69
CA GLY A 77 8.41 13.47 -6.51
C GLY A 77 7.39 13.55 -7.65
N SER A 78 6.18 14.06 -7.36
CA SER A 78 5.14 14.19 -8.39
C SER A 78 5.49 15.22 -9.47
N LEU A 79 6.09 16.34 -9.12
CA LEU A 79 6.58 17.33 -10.09
C LEU A 79 7.72 16.77 -10.95
N ARG A 80 8.61 15.94 -10.36
CA ARG A 80 9.68 15.29 -11.12
C ARG A 80 9.12 14.29 -12.14
N LEU A 81 8.15 13.46 -11.74
CA LEU A 81 7.50 12.54 -12.69
C LEU A 81 6.72 13.29 -13.77
N ARG A 82 6.02 14.37 -13.41
CA ARG A 82 5.34 15.22 -14.38
C ARG A 82 6.32 15.77 -15.42
N ARG A 83 7.51 16.25 -15.01
CA ARG A 83 8.56 16.68 -15.94
C ARG A 83 8.98 15.55 -16.90
N ALA A 84 9.13 14.32 -16.38
CA ALA A 84 9.45 13.17 -17.22
C ALA A 84 8.38 12.90 -18.29
N LEU A 85 7.09 13.06 -17.94
CA LEU A 85 5.98 12.97 -18.90
C LEU A 85 6.05 14.04 -19.99
N GLU A 86 6.30 15.29 -19.58
CA GLU A 86 6.35 16.46 -20.49
C GLU A 86 7.53 16.36 -21.46
N GLN A 87 8.67 15.81 -21.00
CA GLN A 87 9.90 15.65 -21.79
C GLN A 87 10.02 14.29 -22.46
N LYS A 88 9.06 13.39 -22.25
CA LYS A 88 9.08 12.00 -22.74
C LYS A 88 10.36 11.25 -22.35
N GLU A 89 10.79 11.46 -21.11
CA GLU A 89 11.97 10.79 -20.57
C GLU A 89 11.78 9.29 -20.48
N SER A 90 12.88 8.54 -20.58
CA SER A 90 12.89 7.10 -20.31
C SER A 90 12.78 6.84 -18.81
N VAL A 91 11.82 6.02 -18.40
CA VAL A 91 11.51 5.71 -17.00
C VAL A 91 11.78 4.25 -16.73
N ALA A 92 12.51 3.94 -15.66
CA ALA A 92 12.58 2.61 -15.10
C ALA A 92 11.82 2.55 -13.76
N ILE A 93 11.31 1.37 -13.44
CA ILE A 93 10.72 1.04 -12.15
C ILE A 93 11.55 -0.09 -11.56
N PHE A 94 12.14 0.14 -10.40
CA PHE A 94 12.77 -0.90 -9.60
C PHE A 94 11.78 -1.30 -8.50
N ALA A 95 11.38 -2.56 -8.45
CA ALA A 95 10.38 -3.04 -7.50
C ALA A 95 10.92 -4.18 -6.65
N ASP A 96 10.44 -4.29 -5.40
CA ASP A 96 10.64 -5.53 -4.66
C ASP A 96 9.93 -6.70 -5.36
N TYR A 97 10.38 -7.92 -5.06
CA TYR A 97 9.93 -9.17 -5.71
C TYR A 97 8.60 -9.70 -5.18
N ASP A 98 8.10 -9.18 -4.07
CA ASP A 98 6.88 -9.66 -3.45
C ASP A 98 5.60 -9.09 -4.09
N VAL A 99 4.44 -9.39 -3.52
CA VAL A 99 3.16 -8.95 -4.08
C VAL A 99 2.99 -7.44 -3.97
N ASP A 100 3.46 -6.80 -2.90
CA ASP A 100 3.31 -5.35 -2.72
C ASP A 100 4.20 -4.60 -3.73
N GLY A 101 5.47 -5.02 -3.87
CA GLY A 101 6.39 -4.47 -4.85
C GLY A 101 5.92 -4.66 -6.29
N THR A 102 5.54 -5.88 -6.66
CA THR A 102 5.07 -6.17 -8.03
C THR A 102 3.78 -5.46 -8.38
N VAL A 103 2.83 -5.35 -7.45
CA VAL A 103 1.59 -4.56 -7.64
C VAL A 103 1.91 -3.08 -7.74
N SER A 104 2.80 -2.55 -6.91
CA SER A 104 3.24 -1.16 -6.96
C SER A 104 3.83 -0.79 -8.31
N ALA A 105 4.69 -1.66 -8.88
CA ALA A 105 5.22 -1.51 -10.23
C ALA A 105 4.11 -1.55 -11.30
N ALA A 106 3.17 -2.48 -11.17
CA ALA A 106 2.05 -2.58 -12.10
C ALA A 106 1.17 -1.33 -12.09
N LEU A 107 0.88 -0.75 -10.92
CA LEU A 107 0.09 0.47 -10.79
C LEU A 107 0.73 1.65 -11.53
N ILE A 108 2.04 1.88 -11.32
CA ILE A 108 2.76 2.96 -12.00
C ILE A 108 2.85 2.68 -13.50
N SER A 109 3.14 1.44 -13.91
CA SER A 109 3.23 1.06 -15.33
C SER A 109 1.89 1.28 -16.06
N LEU A 110 0.79 0.82 -15.49
CA LEU A 110 -0.55 1.01 -16.05
C LEU A 110 -0.90 2.49 -16.16
N TRP A 111 -0.49 3.30 -15.19
CA TRP A 111 -0.73 4.72 -15.22
C TRP A 111 0.12 5.41 -16.30
N LEU A 112 1.43 5.10 -16.42
CA LEU A 112 2.36 5.66 -17.42
C LEU A 112 1.93 5.32 -18.86
N ARG A 113 1.37 4.15 -19.10
CA ARG A 113 0.85 3.74 -20.41
C ARG A 113 -0.22 4.67 -20.96
N ASN A 114 -1.02 5.35 -20.10
CA ASN A 114 -1.96 6.38 -20.57
C ASN A 114 -1.26 7.59 -21.22
N PHE A 115 0.05 7.74 -21.01
CA PHE A 115 0.88 8.78 -21.60
C PHE A 115 1.81 8.28 -22.72
N SER A 116 1.59 7.03 -23.18
CA SER A 116 2.44 6.37 -24.17
C SER A 116 3.91 6.21 -23.70
N ILE A 117 4.10 6.07 -22.39
CA ILE A 117 5.40 5.71 -21.79
C ILE A 117 5.30 4.26 -21.33
N GLU A 118 6.16 3.43 -21.90
CA GLU A 118 6.35 2.04 -21.46
C GLU A 118 7.60 1.98 -20.57
N PRO A 119 7.44 1.82 -19.25
CA PRO A 119 8.58 1.79 -18.34
C PRO A 119 9.31 0.45 -18.42
N THR A 120 10.62 0.47 -18.21
CA THR A 120 11.38 -0.76 -17.94
C THR A 120 11.12 -1.16 -16.49
N VAL A 121 10.55 -2.33 -16.26
CA VAL A 121 10.36 -2.88 -14.92
C VAL A 121 11.50 -3.83 -14.59
N TYR A 122 12.18 -3.58 -13.47
CA TYR A 122 13.25 -4.42 -12.94
C TYR A 122 12.83 -4.96 -11.58
N ILE A 123 12.81 -6.27 -11.45
CA ILE A 123 12.55 -6.99 -10.21
C ILE A 123 13.77 -7.85 -9.92
N PRO A 124 14.49 -7.64 -8.80
CA PRO A 124 15.68 -8.43 -8.50
C PRO A 124 15.33 -9.88 -8.21
N ASP A 125 16.23 -10.77 -8.55
CA ASP A 125 16.14 -12.17 -8.15
C ASP A 125 16.52 -12.31 -6.67
N ARG A 126 15.60 -12.85 -5.87
CA ARG A 126 15.76 -12.96 -4.41
C ARG A 126 17.01 -13.74 -4.00
N GLU A 127 17.33 -14.81 -4.74
CA GLU A 127 18.41 -15.74 -4.36
C GLU A 127 19.80 -15.20 -4.76
N THR A 128 19.87 -14.49 -5.89
CA THR A 128 21.15 -14.05 -6.47
C THR A 128 21.45 -12.58 -6.23
N GLU A 129 20.43 -11.72 -6.12
CA GLU A 129 20.58 -10.27 -5.99
C GLU A 129 20.15 -9.72 -4.62
N GLY A 130 19.36 -10.49 -3.85
CA GLY A 130 18.90 -10.12 -2.54
C GLY A 130 17.68 -9.20 -2.55
N PHE A 131 17.50 -8.44 -1.46
CA PHE A 131 16.38 -7.52 -1.25
C PHE A 131 16.77 -6.08 -1.61
N GLY A 132 15.87 -5.39 -2.29
CA GLY A 132 15.99 -3.96 -2.57
C GLY A 132 17.03 -3.57 -3.62
N PRO A 133 17.21 -2.26 -3.85
CA PRO A 133 18.13 -1.75 -4.83
C PRO A 133 19.58 -2.14 -4.55
N ASN A 134 20.22 -2.78 -5.51
CA ASN A 134 21.64 -3.08 -5.49
C ASN A 134 22.41 -2.21 -6.51
N ILE A 135 23.71 -2.04 -6.28
CA ILE A 135 24.57 -1.13 -7.07
C ILE A 135 24.58 -1.52 -8.56
N ASP A 136 24.70 -2.81 -8.86
CA ASP A 136 24.82 -3.29 -10.24
C ASP A 136 23.53 -3.06 -11.03
N ALA A 137 22.38 -3.40 -10.44
CA ALA A 137 21.08 -3.17 -11.06
C ALA A 137 20.79 -1.68 -11.27
N MET A 138 21.05 -0.84 -10.26
CA MET A 138 20.84 0.60 -10.37
C MET A 138 21.76 1.24 -11.41
N ASN A 139 23.03 0.84 -11.46
CA ASN A 139 23.97 1.26 -12.49
C ASN A 139 23.52 0.84 -13.89
N LYS A 140 23.05 -0.38 -14.06
CA LYS A 140 22.53 -0.90 -15.34
C LYS A 140 21.31 -0.11 -15.81
N LEU A 141 20.38 0.19 -14.92
CA LEU A 141 19.20 1.00 -15.24
C LEU A 141 19.60 2.43 -15.59
N ALA A 142 20.58 3.01 -14.90
CA ALA A 142 21.05 4.37 -15.13
C ALA A 142 21.69 4.58 -16.51
N LEU A 143 22.12 3.52 -17.21
CA LEU A 143 22.70 3.64 -18.57
C LEU A 143 21.67 4.08 -19.62
N ASN A 144 20.39 3.74 -19.43
CA ASN A 144 19.36 3.92 -20.46
C ASN A 144 18.14 4.71 -20.01
N HIS A 145 18.10 5.17 -18.75
CA HIS A 145 16.95 5.85 -18.19
C HIS A 145 17.35 7.17 -17.54
N SER A 146 16.43 8.15 -17.59
CA SER A 146 16.62 9.46 -16.98
C SER A 146 15.96 9.56 -15.60
N LEU A 147 15.02 8.64 -15.30
CA LEU A 147 14.32 8.55 -14.05
C LEU A 147 14.16 7.08 -13.63
N ILE A 148 14.50 6.78 -12.39
CA ILE A 148 14.21 5.49 -11.76
C ILE A 148 13.21 5.73 -10.63
N ILE A 149 12.16 4.90 -10.56
CA ILE A 149 11.19 4.90 -9.47
C ILE A 149 11.35 3.59 -8.71
N CYS A 150 11.87 3.66 -7.49
CA CYS A 150 11.93 2.51 -6.59
C CYS A 150 10.60 2.38 -5.86
N VAL A 151 9.99 1.20 -5.87
CA VAL A 151 8.73 0.93 -5.18
C VAL A 151 8.88 -0.23 -4.21
N ASP A 152 8.31 -0.06 -3.01
CA ASP A 152 8.36 -1.05 -1.92
C ASP A 152 9.78 -1.38 -1.45
N CYS A 153 10.71 -0.50 -1.69
CA CYS A 153 12.12 -0.59 -1.31
C CYS A 153 12.82 0.74 -1.55
N GLY A 154 14.03 0.86 -1.05
CA GLY A 154 14.93 1.95 -1.43
C GLY A 154 15.09 3.04 -0.38
N THR A 155 14.27 3.10 0.66
CA THR A 155 14.41 4.15 1.70
C THR A 155 15.84 4.22 2.25
N ASP A 156 16.47 3.08 2.55
CA ASP A 156 17.82 2.99 3.14
C ASP A 156 18.93 2.71 2.12
N SER A 157 18.63 2.66 0.83
CA SER A 157 19.55 2.16 -0.19
C SER A 157 20.50 3.27 -0.71
N GLU A 158 21.20 3.98 0.19
CA GLU A 158 22.04 5.14 -0.14
C GLU A 158 23.09 4.83 -1.22
N GLU A 159 23.87 3.74 -1.07
CA GLU A 159 24.97 3.45 -1.99
C GLU A 159 24.47 3.14 -3.40
N ALA A 160 23.41 2.32 -3.52
CA ALA A 160 22.83 1.96 -4.79
C ALA A 160 22.18 3.16 -5.51
N ILE A 161 21.47 4.01 -4.75
CA ILE A 161 20.83 5.22 -5.29
C ILE A 161 21.91 6.23 -5.72
N ARG A 162 22.95 6.44 -4.91
CA ARG A 162 24.06 7.33 -5.26
C ARG A 162 24.74 6.91 -6.56
N GLY A 163 24.94 5.60 -6.79
CA GLY A 163 25.52 5.10 -8.03
C GLY A 163 24.73 5.52 -9.28
N ALA A 164 23.41 5.57 -9.20
CA ALA A 164 22.56 6.06 -10.30
C ALA A 164 22.60 7.60 -10.42
N THR A 165 22.54 8.32 -9.29
CA THR A 165 22.49 9.79 -9.30
C THR A 165 23.80 10.42 -9.72
N GLU A 166 24.96 9.82 -9.43
CA GLU A 166 26.26 10.23 -9.96
C GLU A 166 26.36 10.13 -11.49
N ARG A 167 25.46 9.36 -12.12
CA ARG A 167 25.31 9.28 -13.59
C ARG A 167 24.27 10.25 -14.15
N GLY A 168 23.73 11.14 -13.31
CA GLY A 168 22.76 12.14 -13.71
C GLY A 168 21.32 11.63 -13.78
N VAL A 169 21.01 10.48 -13.18
CA VAL A 169 19.68 9.89 -13.14
C VAL A 169 18.99 10.27 -11.82
N ASP A 170 17.79 10.83 -11.87
CA ASP A 170 17.01 11.09 -10.67
C ASP A 170 16.33 9.81 -10.17
N VAL A 171 16.29 9.62 -8.85
CA VAL A 171 15.63 8.47 -8.22
C VAL A 171 14.51 8.94 -7.31
N ILE A 172 13.29 8.47 -7.55
CA ILE A 172 12.13 8.62 -6.66
C ILE A 172 11.93 7.31 -5.93
N VAL A 173 11.79 7.38 -4.60
CA VAL A 173 11.47 6.22 -3.76
C VAL A 173 10.03 6.36 -3.27
N ILE A 174 9.22 5.30 -3.42
CA ILE A 174 7.88 5.18 -2.87
C ILE A 174 7.83 3.88 -2.07
N ASP A 175 7.89 4.00 -0.76
CA ASP A 175 8.15 2.90 0.16
C ASP A 175 7.25 3.01 1.39
N HIS A 176 7.24 1.97 2.24
CA HIS A 176 6.52 1.97 3.51
C HIS A 176 7.31 1.35 4.67
N HIS A 177 8.48 0.84 4.40
CA HIS A 177 9.32 0.21 5.43
C HIS A 177 9.77 1.23 6.48
N LYS A 178 9.78 0.78 7.74
CA LYS A 178 10.31 1.59 8.84
C LYS A 178 11.80 1.72 8.70
N SER A 179 12.28 2.95 8.86
CA SER A 179 13.69 3.21 8.79
C SER A 179 14.10 4.35 9.72
N ASP A 180 15.23 4.16 10.39
CA ASP A 180 15.87 5.17 11.21
C ASP A 180 16.80 6.08 10.38
N THR A 181 17.00 5.74 9.10
CA THR A 181 17.79 6.51 8.14
C THR A 181 17.02 6.65 6.81
N PHE A 182 17.54 7.44 5.89
CA PHE A 182 17.05 7.44 4.50
C PHE A 182 18.14 7.92 3.54
N SER A 183 18.03 7.55 2.28
CA SER A 183 18.98 7.95 1.25
C SER A 183 18.94 9.45 1.03
N LYS A 184 20.11 10.09 1.16
CA LYS A 184 20.30 11.52 0.85
C LYS A 184 20.49 11.78 -0.62
N SER A 185 20.85 10.74 -1.38
CA SER A 185 21.04 10.79 -2.83
C SER A 185 19.74 10.68 -3.60
N ALA A 186 18.67 10.16 -2.99
CA ALA A 186 17.36 10.10 -3.64
C ALA A 186 16.82 11.51 -3.93
N TYR A 187 16.26 11.70 -5.14
CA TYR A 187 15.60 12.94 -5.50
C TYR A 187 14.39 13.22 -4.60
N ALA A 188 13.58 12.21 -4.33
CA ALA A 188 12.43 12.29 -3.43
C ALA A 188 12.19 10.94 -2.76
N ILE A 189 11.76 10.94 -1.48
CA ILE A 189 11.40 9.73 -0.73
C ILE A 189 10.02 9.94 -0.11
N ILE A 190 9.04 9.23 -0.64
CA ILE A 190 7.65 9.23 -0.19
C ILE A 190 7.44 7.96 0.63
N ASN A 191 7.55 8.08 1.95
CA ASN A 191 7.42 6.95 2.86
C ASN A 191 6.78 7.41 4.18
N PRO A 192 5.57 6.93 4.54
CA PRO A 192 4.90 7.31 5.78
C PRO A 192 5.64 6.88 7.06
N ASN A 193 6.61 5.97 6.94
CA ASN A 193 7.37 5.40 8.05
C ASN A 193 8.83 5.89 8.12
N ARG A 194 9.24 6.85 7.27
CA ARG A 194 10.56 7.47 7.43
C ARG A 194 10.61 8.27 8.75
N PHE A 195 11.76 8.32 9.41
CA PHE A 195 11.88 8.82 10.78
C PHE A 195 11.49 10.31 10.96
N ASP A 196 11.59 11.12 9.91
CA ASP A 196 11.25 12.55 9.94
C ASP A 196 9.80 12.83 9.46
N GLU A 197 9.03 11.79 9.13
CA GLU A 197 7.62 11.88 8.75
C GLU A 197 6.72 11.98 9.99
N LYS A 198 5.55 12.61 9.86
CA LYS A 198 4.56 12.76 10.95
C LYS A 198 3.85 11.46 11.33
N ASN A 199 4.15 10.38 10.62
CA ASN A 199 3.61 9.03 10.88
C ASN A 199 2.07 8.97 10.93
N ILE A 200 1.40 9.67 10.00
CA ILE A 200 -0.07 9.79 9.98
C ILE A 200 -0.74 8.53 9.43
N PHE A 201 -0.11 7.85 8.46
CA PHE A 201 -0.61 6.62 7.82
C PHE A 201 0.43 5.49 7.85
N PRO A 202 0.97 5.12 9.03
CA PRO A 202 2.08 4.17 9.16
C PRO A 202 1.69 2.73 8.80
N TYR A 203 0.41 2.49 8.59
CA TYR A 203 -0.16 1.19 8.31
C TYR A 203 -0.38 0.92 6.81
N LEU A 204 -0.04 1.86 5.92
CA LEU A 204 -0.15 1.63 4.48
C LEU A 204 0.95 0.68 4.00
N CYS A 205 0.61 -0.21 3.07
CA CYS A 205 1.58 -0.91 2.23
C CYS A 205 2.06 -0.01 1.09
N ALA A 206 3.13 -0.37 0.39
CA ALA A 206 3.69 0.47 -0.67
C ALA A 206 2.70 0.73 -1.81
N ALA A 207 1.89 -0.25 -2.22
CA ALA A 207 0.84 -0.05 -3.23
C ALA A 207 -0.21 0.98 -2.78
N GLY A 208 -0.50 1.07 -1.49
CA GLY A 208 -1.36 2.10 -0.92
C GLY A 208 -0.74 3.50 -1.04
N VAL A 209 0.57 3.62 -0.78
CA VAL A 209 1.32 4.89 -0.95
C VAL A 209 1.41 5.26 -2.43
N VAL A 210 1.71 4.30 -3.31
CA VAL A 210 1.69 4.49 -4.77
C VAL A 210 0.32 4.97 -5.25
N PHE A 211 -0.76 4.39 -4.75
CA PHE A 211 -2.11 4.85 -5.13
C PHE A 211 -2.33 6.32 -4.78
N ILE A 212 -1.91 6.75 -3.58
CA ILE A 212 -2.01 8.16 -3.17
C ILE A 212 -1.11 9.06 -4.04
N PHE A 213 0.10 8.59 -4.39
CA PHE A 213 0.98 9.28 -5.33
C PHE A 213 0.31 9.47 -6.70
N LEU A 214 -0.36 8.45 -7.24
CA LEU A 214 -1.10 8.53 -8.49
C LEU A 214 -2.32 9.47 -8.39
N VAL A 215 -2.95 9.58 -7.22
CA VAL A 215 -3.99 10.60 -6.96
C VAL A 215 -3.40 12.01 -7.09
N GLU A 216 -2.21 12.26 -6.53
CA GLU A 216 -1.55 13.55 -6.71
C GLU A 216 -1.16 13.79 -8.17
N MET A 217 -0.63 12.77 -8.85
CA MET A 217 -0.33 12.87 -10.28
C MET A 217 -1.56 13.30 -11.09
N ASN A 218 -2.72 12.66 -10.88
CA ASN A 218 -3.97 13.03 -11.55
C ASN A 218 -4.46 14.45 -11.22
N ARG A 219 -4.03 15.02 -10.09
CA ARG A 219 -4.36 16.42 -9.71
C ARG A 219 -3.50 17.45 -10.41
N ILE A 220 -2.22 17.14 -10.66
CA ILE A 220 -1.24 18.08 -11.21
C ILE A 220 -1.10 18.03 -12.73
N ILE A 221 -1.53 16.93 -13.37
CA ILE A 221 -1.58 16.85 -14.83
C ILE A 221 -2.83 17.58 -15.41
N PRO A 222 -2.81 17.99 -16.69
CA PRO A 222 -3.95 18.65 -17.32
C PRO A 222 -5.24 17.82 -17.21
N LYS A 223 -6.36 18.49 -16.91
CA LYS A 223 -7.67 17.81 -16.74
C LYS A 223 -8.11 17.04 -17.97
N SER A 224 -7.76 17.45 -19.17
CA SER A 224 -8.01 16.74 -20.42
C SER A 224 -7.42 15.33 -20.45
N ARG A 225 -6.34 15.12 -19.71
CA ARG A 225 -5.68 13.80 -19.59
C ARG A 225 -6.14 13.04 -18.34
N SER A 226 -6.22 13.73 -17.18
CA SER A 226 -6.58 13.08 -15.91
C SER A 226 -8.02 12.58 -15.87
N SER A 227 -8.96 13.21 -16.59
CA SER A 227 -10.36 12.76 -16.64
C SER A 227 -10.54 11.40 -17.31
N GLU A 228 -9.60 10.97 -18.13
CA GLU A 228 -9.63 9.67 -18.81
C GLU A 228 -9.11 8.53 -17.92
N ILE A 229 -8.38 8.87 -16.83
CA ILE A 229 -7.72 7.88 -15.96
C ILE A 229 -8.58 7.64 -14.71
N ASN A 230 -9.26 6.50 -14.70
CA ASN A 230 -10.05 6.07 -13.54
C ASN A 230 -9.19 5.26 -12.55
N LEU A 231 -8.56 5.93 -11.58
CA LEU A 231 -7.74 5.27 -10.55
C LEU A 231 -8.54 4.27 -9.70
N LEU A 232 -9.85 4.47 -9.53
CA LEU A 232 -10.67 3.54 -8.76
C LEU A 232 -10.71 2.15 -9.41
N SER A 233 -10.47 2.07 -10.73
CA SER A 233 -10.38 0.78 -11.42
C SER A 233 -9.14 -0.05 -11.01
N TYR A 234 -8.16 0.54 -10.35
CA TYR A 234 -6.94 -0.13 -9.86
C TYR A 234 -7.07 -0.65 -8.43
N LEU A 235 -8.18 -0.38 -7.74
CA LEU A 235 -8.36 -0.77 -6.35
C LEU A 235 -8.30 -2.29 -6.10
N ASN A 236 -8.62 -3.08 -7.11
CA ASN A 236 -8.44 -4.54 -7.02
C ASN A 236 -6.97 -4.92 -6.80
N LEU A 237 -6.05 -4.24 -7.47
CA LEU A 237 -4.61 -4.44 -7.29
C LEU A 237 -4.16 -3.96 -5.91
N VAL A 238 -4.56 -2.73 -5.53
CA VAL A 238 -4.26 -2.18 -4.20
C VAL A 238 -4.78 -3.09 -3.09
N SER A 239 -5.99 -3.66 -3.24
CA SER A 239 -6.54 -4.59 -2.24
C SER A 239 -5.73 -5.88 -2.14
N LEU A 240 -5.26 -6.41 -3.26
CA LEU A 240 -4.42 -7.61 -3.29
C LEU A 240 -3.12 -7.37 -2.51
N ALA A 241 -2.40 -6.30 -2.81
CA ALA A 241 -1.18 -5.92 -2.12
C ALA A 241 -1.41 -5.70 -0.61
N THR A 242 -2.44 -4.91 -0.25
CA THR A 242 -2.79 -4.62 1.15
C THR A 242 -3.05 -5.89 1.97
N ILE A 243 -3.65 -6.92 1.36
CA ILE A 243 -3.92 -8.20 2.05
C ILE A 243 -2.65 -9.04 2.11
N ALA A 244 -1.90 -9.14 1.02
CA ALA A 244 -0.71 -9.98 0.92
C ALA A 244 0.43 -9.49 1.85
N ASP A 245 0.58 -8.18 2.01
CA ASP A 245 1.54 -7.55 2.92
C ASP A 245 1.12 -7.63 4.41
N VAL A 246 -0.05 -8.20 4.70
CA VAL A 246 -0.56 -8.45 6.06
C VAL A 246 -0.63 -7.17 6.93
N VAL A 247 -0.78 -6.00 6.31
CA VAL A 247 -0.91 -4.74 7.03
C VAL A 247 -2.28 -4.59 7.71
N PRO A 248 -2.40 -3.82 8.79
CA PRO A 248 -3.66 -3.66 9.52
C PRO A 248 -4.82 -3.16 8.63
N LEU A 249 -5.94 -3.89 8.61
CA LEU A 249 -7.15 -3.53 7.85
C LEU A 249 -8.00 -2.50 8.61
N ILE A 250 -7.42 -1.33 8.84
CA ILE A 250 -8.05 -0.17 9.48
C ILE A 250 -8.09 1.03 8.50
N GLY A 251 -8.92 2.01 8.80
CA GLY A 251 -8.98 3.28 8.06
C GLY A 251 -8.97 3.08 6.53
N LEU A 252 -8.00 3.68 5.86
CA LEU A 252 -7.89 3.66 4.41
C LEU A 252 -7.58 2.27 3.84
N ASN A 253 -6.75 1.44 4.52
CA ASN A 253 -6.49 0.06 4.10
C ASN A 253 -7.79 -0.75 4.03
N ARG A 254 -8.63 -0.61 5.06
CA ARG A 254 -9.95 -1.27 5.07
C ARG A 254 -10.84 -0.80 3.92
N ALA A 255 -10.78 0.49 3.56
CA ALA A 255 -11.51 1.02 2.42
C ALA A 255 -11.00 0.46 1.09
N PHE A 256 -9.69 0.39 0.91
CA PHE A 256 -9.06 -0.21 -0.27
C PHE A 256 -9.50 -1.66 -0.45
N VAL A 257 -9.37 -2.47 0.60
CA VAL A 257 -9.75 -3.88 0.55
C VAL A 257 -11.24 -4.04 0.28
N LYS A 258 -12.11 -3.36 1.04
CA LYS A 258 -13.57 -3.52 0.89
C LYS A 258 -14.09 -3.11 -0.49
N GLN A 259 -13.51 -2.09 -1.10
CA GLN A 259 -13.90 -1.63 -2.43
C GLN A 259 -13.18 -2.39 -3.55
N GLY A 260 -11.91 -2.73 -3.34
CA GLY A 260 -11.12 -3.47 -4.32
C GLY A 260 -11.62 -4.90 -4.54
N LEU A 261 -12.02 -5.62 -3.49
CA LEU A 261 -12.57 -6.96 -3.60
C LEU A 261 -13.84 -7.00 -4.46
N LYS A 262 -14.68 -5.97 -4.44
CA LYS A 262 -15.87 -5.87 -5.31
C LYS A 262 -15.50 -5.78 -6.79
N ILE A 263 -14.39 -5.09 -7.10
CA ILE A 263 -13.88 -4.97 -8.46
C ILE A 263 -13.19 -6.26 -8.88
N PHE A 264 -12.48 -6.89 -7.95
CA PHE A 264 -11.79 -8.15 -8.17
C PHE A 264 -12.74 -9.23 -8.70
N GLN A 265 -13.89 -9.39 -8.10
CA GLN A 265 -14.91 -10.37 -8.48
C GLN A 265 -15.42 -10.22 -9.93
N ASN A 266 -15.29 -9.02 -10.52
CA ASN A 266 -15.81 -8.71 -11.85
C ASN A 266 -14.75 -8.78 -12.97
N ARG A 267 -13.46 -8.97 -12.66
CA ARG A 267 -12.40 -9.00 -13.69
C ARG A 267 -12.10 -10.42 -14.16
N LEU A 268 -12.12 -10.62 -15.50
CA LEU A 268 -11.93 -11.92 -16.13
C LEU A 268 -10.58 -12.58 -15.79
N CYS A 269 -9.49 -11.82 -15.83
CA CYS A 269 -8.16 -12.33 -15.48
C CYS A 269 -8.10 -12.86 -14.03
N LEU A 270 -8.78 -12.19 -13.12
CA LEU A 270 -8.85 -12.60 -11.73
C LEU A 270 -9.82 -13.76 -11.50
N LYS A 271 -10.85 -13.88 -12.34
CA LYS A 271 -11.67 -15.10 -12.39
C LYS A 271 -10.86 -16.31 -12.85
N MET A 272 -9.99 -16.15 -13.86
CA MET A 272 -9.11 -17.21 -14.33
C MET A 272 -8.10 -17.62 -13.24
N PHE A 273 -7.50 -16.63 -12.54
CA PHE A 273 -6.64 -16.87 -11.37
C PHE A 273 -7.40 -17.61 -10.27
N GLY A 274 -8.61 -17.15 -9.93
CA GLY A 274 -9.47 -17.80 -8.95
C GLY A 274 -9.87 -19.24 -9.38
N THR A 275 -10.08 -19.51 -10.68
CA THR A 275 -10.34 -20.87 -11.18
C THR A 275 -9.12 -21.75 -11.00
N HIS A 276 -7.92 -21.25 -11.34
CA HIS A 276 -6.67 -22.02 -11.24
C HIS A 276 -6.39 -22.45 -9.79
N PHE A 277 -6.67 -21.57 -8.85
CA PHE A 277 -6.45 -21.84 -7.41
C PHE A 277 -7.70 -22.32 -6.65
N ASN A 278 -8.79 -22.70 -7.36
CA ASN A 278 -10.07 -23.10 -6.76
C ASN A 278 -10.70 -22.05 -5.82
N LEU A 279 -10.40 -20.77 -6.02
CA LEU A 279 -10.83 -19.65 -5.17
C LEU A 279 -12.19 -19.02 -5.57
N LEU A 280 -12.86 -19.55 -6.61
CA LEU A 280 -14.01 -18.92 -7.25
C LEU A 280 -15.24 -18.74 -6.37
N GLN A 281 -15.36 -19.49 -5.27
CA GLN A 281 -16.60 -19.45 -4.49
C GLN A 281 -16.59 -18.46 -3.33
N ASN A 282 -15.42 -18.03 -2.84
CA ASN A 282 -15.29 -17.14 -1.68
C ASN A 282 -14.04 -16.26 -1.76
N PHE A 283 -14.04 -15.25 -2.64
CA PHE A 283 -13.02 -14.21 -2.61
C PHE A 283 -13.24 -13.30 -1.41
N ASN A 284 -12.53 -13.53 -0.34
CA ASN A 284 -12.45 -12.70 0.84
C ASN A 284 -10.98 -12.49 1.24
N GLU A 285 -10.77 -11.69 2.28
CA GLU A 285 -9.46 -11.33 2.78
C GLU A 285 -8.63 -12.57 3.19
N GLU A 286 -9.27 -13.56 3.81
CA GLU A 286 -8.60 -14.79 4.27
C GLU A 286 -8.16 -15.66 3.09
N THR A 287 -9.01 -15.79 2.07
CA THR A 287 -8.70 -16.60 0.88
C THR A 287 -7.51 -16.06 0.11
N ILE A 288 -7.31 -14.73 0.08
CA ILE A 288 -6.17 -14.10 -0.60
C ILE A 288 -4.90 -14.21 0.25
N ALA A 289 -5.00 -14.08 1.57
CA ALA A 289 -3.84 -14.04 2.46
C ALA A 289 -3.21 -15.42 2.74
N PHE A 290 -3.99 -16.51 2.68
CA PHE A 290 -3.57 -17.83 3.16
C PHE A 290 -3.55 -18.94 2.08
N GLN A 291 -3.68 -18.60 0.81
CA GLN A 291 -3.51 -19.50 -0.31
C GLN A 291 -2.46 -18.99 -1.31
#